data_d1d7f0850227e5893a09c9b51a74264d
#
_entry.id   d1d7f0850227e5893a09c9b51a74264d
#
_cell.length_a   1.000
_cell.length_b   1.000
_cell.length_c   1.000
_cell.angle_alpha   90.00
_cell.angle_beta   90.00
_cell.angle_gamma   90.00
#
_symmetry.space_group_name_H-M   'P 1'
#
loop_
_entity.id
_entity.type
_entity.pdbx_description
1 polymer ?
#
loop_
_entity_poly.entity_id
_entity_poly.type
_entity_poly.pdbx_seq_one_letter_code
_entity_poly.pdbx_strand_id
1 'polypeptide(L)'
;MSNSPNWKLQKVELDNKLSGRQYEVVLINDSQEKDFIIDALTGEILNFETDKTHEGLLPNVSINISFEDAVKIAMEESKTGEFKKIELERKKGHLFYAVDIEDGLKVKEYRIDAESGEVLSARVDL
;
A
#
# COMPACT_ATOMS: atom_id res chain seq x y z
N MET A 1 -23.69 -13.01 11.62
CA MET A 1 -23.22 -12.72 10.26
C MET A 1 -22.71 -11.31 10.19
N SER A 2 -21.58 -11.17 9.62
CA SER A 2 -20.99 -9.85 9.48
C SER A 2 -21.59 -9.11 8.30
N ASN A 3 -22.04 -7.88 8.53
CA ASN A 3 -22.49 -7.01 7.47
C ASN A 3 -21.41 -6.02 7.07
N SER A 4 -20.19 -6.32 7.43
CA SER A 4 -19.08 -5.46 7.08
C SER A 4 -18.89 -5.44 5.58
N PRO A 5 -18.81 -4.27 4.97
CA PRO A 5 -18.48 -4.20 3.56
C PRO A 5 -17.10 -4.81 3.34
N ASN A 6 -16.88 -5.32 2.15
CA ASN A 6 -15.59 -5.91 1.78
C ASN A 6 -14.57 -4.81 1.54
N TRP A 7 -13.96 -4.35 2.62
CA TRP A 7 -12.91 -3.37 2.54
C TRP A 7 -11.62 -4.02 2.09
N LYS A 8 -10.93 -3.36 1.19
CA LYS A 8 -9.61 -3.81 0.73
C LYS A 8 -8.59 -2.75 1.04
N LEU A 9 -7.44 -3.17 1.47
CA LEU A 9 -6.34 -2.26 1.73
C LEU A 9 -5.78 -1.78 0.39
N GLN A 10 -5.74 -0.47 0.20
CA GLN A 10 -5.30 0.13 -1.05
C GLN A 10 -3.91 0.74 -0.93
N LYS A 11 -3.61 1.36 0.21
CA LYS A 11 -2.31 2.04 0.39
C LYS A 11 -1.91 2.05 1.85
N VAL A 12 -0.61 1.90 2.11
CA VAL A 12 0.01 2.20 3.40
C VAL A 12 1.27 3.00 3.11
N GLU A 13 1.35 4.18 3.67
CA GLU A 13 2.52 5.04 3.48
C GLU A 13 3.03 5.54 4.82
N LEU A 14 4.33 5.42 5.03
CA LEU A 14 4.99 5.94 6.22
C LEU A 14 5.47 7.36 5.92
N ASP A 15 4.94 8.32 6.67
CA ASP A 15 5.30 9.73 6.54
C ASP A 15 6.10 10.19 7.76
N ASN A 16 7.18 10.91 7.50
CA ASN A 16 7.95 11.55 8.55
C ASN A 16 7.52 13.00 8.65
N LYS A 17 6.84 13.34 9.73
CA LYS A 17 6.40 14.71 10.00
C LYS A 17 7.22 15.29 11.13
N LEU A 18 7.23 16.62 11.22
CA LEU A 18 7.91 17.28 12.33
C LEU A 18 7.32 16.88 13.69
N SER A 19 6.03 16.53 13.68
CA SER A 19 5.34 16.08 14.89
C SER A 19 5.56 14.61 15.21
N GLY A 20 6.21 13.86 14.31
CA GLY A 20 6.47 12.44 14.49
C GLY A 20 6.18 11.63 13.22
N ARG A 21 6.40 10.34 13.31
CA ARG A 21 6.13 9.45 12.20
C ARG A 21 4.67 9.02 12.21
N GLN A 22 4.07 8.97 11.04
CA GLN A 22 2.67 8.59 10.87
C GLN A 22 2.54 7.63 9.71
N TYR A 23 1.54 6.75 9.80
CA TYR A 23 1.12 5.96 8.65
C TYR A 23 -0.15 6.54 8.08
N GLU A 24 -0.21 6.66 6.77
CA GLU A 24 -1.46 6.88 6.07
C GLU A 24 -1.93 5.54 5.55
N VAL A 25 -3.15 5.15 5.89
CA VAL A 25 -3.74 3.87 5.47
C VAL A 25 -5.04 4.16 4.73
N VAL A 26 -5.14 3.64 3.52
CA VAL A 26 -6.33 3.83 2.70
C VAL A 26 -7.00 2.48 2.45
N LEU A 27 -8.27 2.39 2.83
CA LEU A 27 -9.12 1.23 2.55
C LEU A 27 -10.18 1.63 1.53
N ILE A 28 -10.47 0.75 0.61
CA ILE A 28 -11.50 1.00 -0.40
C ILE A 28 -12.50 -0.16 -0.45
N ASN A 29 -13.71 0.17 -0.84
CA ASN A 29 -14.71 -0.83 -1.22
C ASN A 29 -15.40 -0.35 -2.48
N ASP A 30 -16.56 -0.92 -2.78
CA ASP A 30 -17.27 -0.65 -4.03
C ASP A 30 -17.63 0.81 -4.26
N SER A 31 -17.82 1.58 -3.20
CA SER A 31 -18.34 2.94 -3.34
C SER A 31 -17.67 3.94 -2.43
N GLN A 32 -16.83 3.49 -1.52
CA GLN A 32 -16.26 4.36 -0.49
C GLN A 32 -14.76 4.15 -0.32
N GLU A 33 -14.14 5.20 0.17
CA GLU A 33 -12.73 5.19 0.55
C GLU A 33 -12.64 5.67 1.99
N LYS A 34 -11.84 4.98 2.80
CA LYS A 34 -11.55 5.40 4.16
C LYS A 34 -10.06 5.67 4.30
N ASP A 35 -9.75 6.85 4.77
CA ASP A 35 -8.37 7.27 5.01
C ASP A 35 -8.13 7.38 6.49
N PHE A 36 -7.08 6.74 6.97
CA PHE A 36 -6.68 6.79 8.38
C PHE A 36 -5.29 7.37 8.48
N ILE A 37 -5.09 8.25 9.47
CA ILE A 37 -3.76 8.66 9.87
C ILE A 37 -3.48 8.02 11.22
N ILE A 38 -2.41 7.25 11.31
CA ILE A 38 -2.11 6.46 12.50
C ILE A 38 -0.72 6.84 13.00
N ASP A 39 -0.60 7.09 14.31
CA ASP A 39 0.71 7.34 14.91
C ASP A 39 1.56 6.07 14.80
N ALA A 40 2.74 6.20 14.21
CA ALA A 40 3.59 5.04 13.94
C ALA A 40 4.23 4.47 15.21
N LEU A 41 4.28 5.26 16.26
CA LEU A 41 4.88 4.83 17.52
C LEU A 41 3.86 4.11 18.42
N THR A 42 2.65 4.66 18.51
CA THR A 42 1.63 4.17 19.46
C THR A 42 0.53 3.36 18.81
N GLY A 43 0.34 3.49 17.49
CA GLY A 43 -0.79 2.86 16.80
C GLY A 43 -2.11 3.61 16.96
N GLU A 44 -2.08 4.77 17.60
CA GLU A 44 -3.28 5.58 17.80
C GLU A 44 -3.77 6.18 16.50
N ILE A 45 -5.08 6.15 16.28
CA ILE A 45 -5.70 6.78 15.12
C ILE A 45 -5.79 8.27 15.38
N LEU A 46 -5.05 9.06 14.61
CA LEU A 46 -4.99 10.51 14.77
C LEU A 46 -6.06 11.23 13.96
N ASN A 47 -6.47 10.65 12.85
CA ASN A 47 -7.48 11.23 11.98
C ASN A 47 -8.15 10.14 11.17
N PHE A 48 -9.37 10.41 10.73
CA PHE A 48 -10.15 9.45 9.96
C PHE A 48 -11.13 10.20 9.07
N GLU A 49 -11.15 9.85 7.78
CA GLU A 49 -12.06 10.44 6.81
C GLU A 49 -12.70 9.36 5.96
N THR A 50 -13.93 9.59 5.55
CA THR A 50 -14.64 8.70 4.64
C THR A 50 -15.09 9.52 3.44
N ASP A 51 -14.75 9.06 2.25
CA ASP A 51 -15.11 9.70 1.01
C ASP A 51 -15.72 8.71 0.03
N LYS A 52 -16.38 9.24 -0.99
CA LYS A 52 -16.80 8.40 -2.12
C LYS A 52 -15.61 8.18 -3.01
N THR A 53 -15.38 6.94 -3.39
CA THR A 53 -14.31 6.66 -4.33
C THR A 53 -14.74 7.09 -5.73
N HIS A 54 -13.83 7.73 -6.44
CA HIS A 54 -14.07 8.15 -7.81
C HIS A 54 -13.50 7.14 -8.79
N GLU A 55 -12.66 6.27 -8.30
CA GLU A 55 -12.11 5.21 -9.14
C GLU A 55 -13.05 4.05 -9.05
N GLY A 56 -13.51 3.61 -10.18
CA GLY A 56 -14.33 2.42 -10.20
C GLY A 56 -13.61 1.31 -9.47
N LEU A 57 -14.39 0.50 -8.85
CA LEU A 57 -14.03 -0.68 -8.16
C LEU A 57 -12.87 -1.42 -8.71
N LEU A 58 -12.10 -1.96 -7.79
CA LEU A 58 -11.27 -3.09 -8.11
C LEU A 58 -12.21 -4.23 -8.46
N PRO A 59 -12.23 -4.69 -9.70
CA PRO A 59 -13.10 -5.81 -10.06
C PRO A 59 -12.74 -7.05 -9.26
N ASN A 60 -13.57 -8.08 -9.35
CA ASN A 60 -13.28 -9.35 -8.72
C ASN A 60 -12.06 -9.97 -9.36
N VAL A 61 -10.90 -9.52 -8.93
CA VAL A 61 -9.65 -10.11 -9.36
C VAL A 61 -9.04 -10.86 -8.20
N SER A 62 -8.36 -11.90 -8.54
CA SER A 62 -7.67 -12.75 -7.58
C SER A 62 -6.49 -11.97 -6.99
N ILE A 63 -6.53 -11.71 -5.71
CA ILE A 63 -5.39 -11.19 -4.99
C ILE A 63 -4.89 -12.33 -4.11
N ASN A 64 -3.77 -12.94 -4.51
CA ASN A 64 -3.20 -14.07 -3.78
C ASN A 64 -2.03 -13.68 -2.91
N ILE A 65 -1.47 -12.50 -3.14
CA ILE A 65 -0.33 -12.01 -2.39
C ILE A 65 -0.83 -10.92 -1.46
N SER A 66 -0.58 -11.08 -0.16
CA SER A 66 -0.98 -10.08 0.83
C SER A 66 -0.04 -8.87 0.77
N PHE A 67 -0.45 -7.77 1.39
CA PHE A 67 0.41 -6.59 1.54
C PHE A 67 1.71 -6.97 2.24
N GLU A 68 1.62 -7.77 3.30
CA GLU A 68 2.79 -8.20 4.05
C GLU A 68 3.76 -8.98 3.17
N ASP A 69 3.23 -9.90 2.37
CA ASP A 69 4.07 -10.69 1.47
C ASP A 69 4.72 -9.83 0.41
N ALA A 70 4.00 -8.86 -0.13
CA ALA A 70 4.55 -7.95 -1.14
C ALA A 70 5.70 -7.11 -0.56
N VAL A 71 5.52 -6.60 0.66
CA VAL A 71 6.57 -5.84 1.34
C VAL A 71 7.80 -6.74 1.56
N LYS A 72 7.56 -7.97 1.99
CA LYS A 72 8.65 -8.92 2.23
C LYS A 72 9.42 -9.21 0.95
N ILE A 73 8.73 -9.44 -0.15
CA ILE A 73 9.37 -9.66 -1.44
C ILE A 73 10.21 -8.46 -1.84
N ALA A 74 9.67 -7.25 -1.71
CA ALA A 74 10.40 -6.03 -2.04
C ALA A 74 11.63 -5.84 -1.17
N MET A 75 11.51 -6.11 0.14
CA MET A 75 12.64 -5.98 1.05
C MET A 75 13.73 -7.00 0.74
N GLU A 76 13.36 -8.21 0.36
CA GLU A 76 14.32 -9.22 -0.04
C GLU A 76 15.06 -8.82 -1.32
N GLU A 77 14.34 -8.22 -2.28
CA GLU A 77 14.97 -7.72 -3.51
C GLU A 77 15.89 -6.53 -3.23
N SER A 78 15.44 -5.62 -2.38
CA SER A 78 16.22 -4.43 -2.06
C SER A 78 17.44 -4.72 -1.23
N LYS A 79 17.33 -5.68 -0.31
CA LYS A 79 18.36 -6.09 0.63
C LYS A 79 18.69 -5.04 1.70
N THR A 80 18.62 -3.76 1.36
CA THR A 80 18.88 -2.66 2.28
C THR A 80 17.78 -1.62 2.16
N GLY A 81 17.66 -0.76 3.16
CA GLY A 81 16.68 0.31 3.17
C GLY A 81 15.50 0.03 4.08
N GLU A 82 14.56 0.95 4.10
CA GLU A 82 13.39 0.90 4.94
C GLU A 82 12.12 1.02 4.12
N PHE A 83 11.07 0.39 4.57
CA PHE A 83 9.75 0.51 3.96
C PHE A 83 9.28 1.96 3.99
N LYS A 84 8.75 2.44 2.88
CA LYS A 84 8.16 3.77 2.81
C LYS A 84 6.68 3.72 2.42
N LYS A 85 6.33 2.98 1.39
CA LYS A 85 4.96 2.96 0.89
C LYS A 85 4.66 1.68 0.15
N ILE A 86 3.43 1.23 0.25
CA ILE A 86 2.89 0.18 -0.61
C ILE A 86 1.50 0.60 -1.08
N GLU A 87 1.25 0.42 -2.34
CA GLU A 87 -0.02 0.77 -2.94
C GLU A 87 -0.46 -0.30 -3.92
N LEU A 88 -1.72 -0.71 -3.82
CA LEU A 88 -2.30 -1.65 -4.76
C LEU A 88 -2.79 -0.86 -5.97
N GLU A 89 -2.29 -1.17 -7.15
CA GLU A 89 -2.62 -0.47 -8.37
C GLU A 89 -3.14 -1.43 -9.41
N ARG A 90 -3.94 -0.89 -10.32
CA ARG A 90 -4.46 -1.64 -11.46
C ARG A 90 -4.04 -0.92 -12.74
N LYS A 91 -3.48 -1.68 -13.67
CA LYS A 91 -3.10 -1.15 -14.96
C LYS A 91 -3.42 -2.18 -16.03
N LYS A 92 -4.21 -1.81 -17.01
CA LYS A 92 -4.61 -2.68 -18.11
C LYS A 92 -5.20 -4.02 -17.63
N GLY A 93 -5.99 -3.95 -16.58
CA GLY A 93 -6.64 -5.12 -16.01
C GLY A 93 -5.79 -5.97 -15.07
N HIS A 94 -4.53 -5.60 -14.88
CA HIS A 94 -3.65 -6.31 -13.95
C HIS A 94 -3.52 -5.58 -12.65
N LEU A 95 -3.61 -6.33 -11.54
CA LEU A 95 -3.35 -5.81 -10.21
C LEU A 95 -1.92 -6.07 -9.82
N PHE A 96 -1.28 -5.08 -9.28
CA PHE A 96 0.06 -5.21 -8.75
C PHE A 96 0.25 -4.28 -7.55
N TYR A 97 1.25 -4.60 -6.75
CA TYR A 97 1.64 -3.73 -5.65
C TYR A 97 2.85 -2.92 -6.07
N ALA A 98 2.80 -1.61 -5.84
CA ALA A 98 3.96 -0.75 -5.98
C ALA A 98 4.51 -0.52 -4.59
N VAL A 99 5.72 -0.99 -4.34
CA VAL A 99 6.36 -0.89 -3.02
C VAL A 99 7.57 0.02 -3.14
N ASP A 100 7.58 1.07 -2.32
CA ASP A 100 8.72 2.00 -2.25
C ASP A 100 9.56 1.67 -1.02
N ILE A 101 10.85 1.51 -1.25
CA ILE A 101 11.85 1.29 -0.20
C ILE A 101 12.79 2.49 -0.25
N GLU A 102 12.93 3.16 0.90
CA GLU A 102 13.84 4.28 1.02
C GLU A 102 15.20 3.79 1.48
N ASP A 103 16.22 4.06 0.69
CA ASP A 103 17.58 3.61 0.98
C ASP A 103 18.53 4.79 0.84
N GLY A 104 18.78 5.47 1.97
CA GLY A 104 19.55 6.69 1.97
C GLY A 104 18.80 7.79 1.25
N LEU A 105 19.41 8.35 0.21
CA LEU A 105 18.79 9.40 -0.60
C LEU A 105 18.03 8.84 -1.80
N LYS A 106 18.01 7.52 -1.95
CA LYS A 106 17.36 6.87 -3.07
C LYS A 106 16.03 6.28 -2.64
N VAL A 107 15.08 6.28 -3.57
CA VAL A 107 13.83 5.54 -3.40
C VAL A 107 13.81 4.47 -4.48
N LYS A 108 13.70 3.23 -4.04
CA LYS A 108 13.61 2.07 -4.93
C LYS A 108 12.15 1.66 -5.03
N GLU A 109 11.61 1.59 -6.23
CA GLU A 109 10.24 1.15 -6.44
C GLU A 109 10.23 -0.24 -7.05
N TYR A 110 9.51 -1.16 -6.41
CA TYR A 110 9.31 -2.51 -6.91
C TYR A 110 7.85 -2.71 -7.22
N ARG A 111 7.56 -3.26 -8.39
CA ARG A 111 6.20 -3.64 -8.75
C ARG A 111 6.10 -5.14 -8.67
N ILE A 112 5.13 -5.61 -7.93
CA ILE A 112 4.98 -7.02 -7.61
C ILE A 112 3.60 -7.47 -8.00
N ASP A 113 3.50 -8.49 -8.83
CA ASP A 113 2.23 -9.02 -9.28
C ASP A 113 1.40 -9.48 -8.08
N ALA A 114 0.17 -9.00 -7.98
CA ALA A 114 -0.68 -9.29 -6.82
C ALA A 114 -1.21 -10.72 -6.83
N GLU A 115 -1.11 -11.42 -7.94
CA GLU A 115 -1.55 -12.79 -8.04
C GLU A 115 -0.40 -13.78 -7.85
N SER A 116 0.72 -13.56 -8.53
CA SER A 116 1.84 -14.51 -8.55
C SER A 116 2.96 -14.17 -7.58
N GLY A 117 3.08 -12.90 -7.17
CA GLY A 117 4.21 -12.45 -6.37
C GLY A 117 5.46 -12.18 -7.18
N GLU A 118 5.37 -12.26 -8.50
CA GLU A 118 6.51 -12.01 -9.37
C GLU A 118 6.89 -10.54 -9.35
N VAL A 119 8.19 -10.26 -9.30
CA VAL A 119 8.70 -8.90 -9.39
C VAL A 119 8.65 -8.48 -10.85
N LEU A 120 7.74 -7.56 -11.17
CA LEU A 120 7.50 -7.10 -12.54
C LEU A 120 8.50 -6.04 -12.99
N SER A 121 8.94 -5.20 -12.07
CA SER A 121 9.92 -4.17 -12.37
C SER A 121 10.58 -3.69 -11.10
N ALA A 122 11.75 -3.09 -11.27
CA ALA A 122 12.50 -2.47 -10.20
C ALA A 122 13.10 -1.19 -10.74
N ARG A 123 12.84 -0.07 -10.09
CA ARG A 123 13.35 1.23 -10.50
C ARG A 123 13.99 1.93 -9.31
N VAL A 124 14.95 2.78 -9.60
CA VAL A 124 15.59 3.60 -8.58
C VAL A 124 15.41 5.06 -8.97
N ASP A 125 14.81 5.81 -8.06
CA ASP A 125 14.67 7.25 -8.20
C ASP A 125 15.67 7.94 -7.28
N LEU A 126 16.35 8.91 -7.84
CA LEU A 126 17.37 9.66 -7.11
C LEU A 126 16.81 10.97 -6.58
#